data_8cfdd25276b9c8839ec1a4b8e7918c6b
#
_entry.id   8cfdd25276b9c8839ec1a4b8e7918c6b
#
_cell.length_a   1.000
_cell.length_b   1.000
_cell.length_c   1.000
_cell.angle_alpha   90.00
_cell.angle_beta   90.00
_cell.angle_gamma   90.00
#
_symmetry.space_group_name_H-M   'P 1'
#
loop_
_entity.id
_entity.type
_entity.pdbx_description
1 polymer ?
#
loop_
_entity_poly.entity_id
_entity_poly.type
_entity_poly.pdbx_seq_one_letter_code
_entity_poly.pdbx_strand_id
1 'polypeptide(L)'
;MEEIDLWGLFTALLRRAWAIVLVAILGAVTAFGYTYFMIDPLYKSSALLYVNNSKITMGSTGVSISASELSTAQRLVDTYIVILKSRNVLNDVIEKGELDLSYESLRGMISAEAVNSTEVFEVVVTSKDPGQAEHIANTIAEVLPEKITDIVAGSDVRIVDYAVIPRGRSSPNYTRNAMMGALLGAVLCAAVLVLIYLLDDKIHSEEYLTQTYAEIPLLSVIPDMDPEGHRGGYGYGYGYRSRYGYQYHAYQKTDEKEER
;
A
#
# COMPACT_ATOMS: atom_id res chain seq x y z
N MET A 1 -4.33 37.66 9.52
CA MET A 1 -4.14 36.24 9.16
C MET A 1 -5.45 35.86 8.53
N GLU A 2 -5.47 35.63 7.22
CA GLU A 2 -6.67 35.21 6.50
C GLU A 2 -7.04 33.83 7.01
N GLU A 3 -8.24 33.70 7.56
CA GLU A 3 -8.77 32.40 7.99
C GLU A 3 -9.02 31.60 6.73
N ILE A 4 -8.23 30.53 6.54
CA ILE A 4 -8.41 29.61 5.42
C ILE A 4 -9.77 28.94 5.62
N ASP A 5 -10.74 29.20 4.75
CA ASP A 5 -12.02 28.52 4.75
C ASP A 5 -11.84 27.03 4.34
N LEU A 6 -11.66 26.19 5.37
CA LEU A 6 -11.48 24.75 5.19
C LEU A 6 -12.70 24.07 4.54
N TRP A 7 -13.91 24.63 4.77
CA TRP A 7 -15.13 24.10 4.16
C TRP A 7 -15.23 24.44 2.68
N GLY A 8 -14.87 25.67 2.32
CA GLY A 8 -14.76 26.11 0.92
C GLY A 8 -13.71 25.31 0.15
N LEU A 9 -12.55 25.06 0.76
CA LEU A 9 -11.49 24.22 0.19
C LEU A 9 -11.99 22.79 -0.09
N PHE A 10 -12.68 22.18 0.89
CA PHE A 10 -13.20 20.82 0.75
C PHE A 10 -14.25 20.71 -0.37
N THR A 11 -15.16 21.67 -0.46
CA THR A 11 -16.17 21.72 -1.53
C THR A 11 -15.56 21.96 -2.90
N ALA A 12 -14.51 22.79 -2.99
CA ALA A 12 -13.76 23.02 -4.22
C ALA A 12 -13.04 21.73 -4.71
N LEU A 13 -12.43 20.95 -3.78
CA LEU A 13 -11.84 19.65 -4.11
C LEU A 13 -12.90 18.65 -4.59
N LEU A 14 -14.06 18.57 -3.90
CA LEU A 14 -15.14 17.67 -4.31
C LEU A 14 -15.69 18.02 -5.70
N ARG A 15 -15.83 19.30 -6.00
CA ARG A 15 -16.30 19.75 -7.34
C ARG A 15 -15.34 19.33 -8.46
N ARG A 16 -14.04 19.18 -8.16
CA ARG A 16 -12.99 18.76 -9.11
C ARG A 16 -12.50 17.34 -8.88
N ALA A 17 -13.23 16.52 -8.10
CA ALA A 17 -12.85 15.14 -7.77
C ALA A 17 -12.63 14.27 -9.01
N TRP A 18 -13.36 14.50 -10.10
CA TRP A 18 -13.14 13.79 -11.36
C TRP A 18 -11.72 13.98 -11.92
N ALA A 19 -11.13 15.18 -11.76
CA ALA A 19 -9.76 15.45 -12.19
C ALA A 19 -8.75 14.68 -11.33
N ILE A 20 -8.98 14.61 -10.01
CA ILE A 20 -8.16 13.82 -9.09
C ILE A 20 -8.19 12.34 -9.49
N VAL A 21 -9.38 11.79 -9.76
CA VAL A 21 -9.54 10.40 -10.20
C VAL A 21 -8.83 10.16 -11.53
N LEU A 22 -8.94 11.07 -12.50
CA LEU A 22 -8.28 10.94 -13.79
C LEU A 22 -6.75 10.92 -13.64
N VAL A 23 -6.19 11.86 -12.87
CA VAL A 23 -4.73 11.91 -12.63
C VAL A 23 -4.26 10.70 -11.82
N ALA A 24 -5.06 10.21 -10.86
CA ALA A 24 -4.77 8.98 -10.14
C ALA A 24 -4.70 7.76 -11.08
N ILE A 25 -5.63 7.64 -12.02
CA ILE A 25 -5.62 6.57 -13.02
C ILE A 25 -4.38 6.71 -13.93
N LEU A 26 -4.04 7.89 -14.38
CA LEU A 26 -2.82 8.13 -15.15
C LEU A 26 -1.57 7.75 -14.37
N GLY A 27 -1.50 8.12 -13.09
CA GLY A 27 -0.41 7.72 -12.18
C GLY A 27 -0.32 6.19 -12.02
N ALA A 28 -1.46 5.50 -11.89
CA ALA A 28 -1.50 4.04 -11.84
C ALA A 28 -0.98 3.39 -13.13
N VAL A 29 -1.44 3.86 -14.28
CA VAL A 29 -1.04 3.33 -15.60
C VAL A 29 0.45 3.56 -15.86
N THR A 30 0.97 4.74 -15.54
CA THR A 30 2.40 5.04 -15.72
C THR A 30 3.27 4.19 -14.79
N ALA A 31 2.88 4.04 -13.50
CA ALA A 31 3.59 3.20 -12.55
C ALA A 31 3.54 1.70 -12.94
N PHE A 32 2.39 1.23 -13.44
CA PHE A 32 2.26 -0.12 -13.96
C PHE A 32 3.15 -0.35 -15.18
N GLY A 33 3.12 0.56 -16.15
CA GLY A 33 3.95 0.48 -17.35
C GLY A 33 5.44 0.50 -17.03
N TYR A 34 5.88 1.40 -16.16
CA TYR A 34 7.25 1.44 -15.68
C TYR A 34 7.67 0.11 -15.04
N THR A 35 6.82 -0.42 -14.15
CA THR A 35 7.10 -1.69 -13.44
C THR A 35 7.16 -2.87 -14.41
N TYR A 36 6.32 -2.87 -15.44
CA TYR A 36 6.26 -3.95 -16.43
C TYR A 36 7.47 -3.97 -17.38
N PHE A 37 7.92 -2.79 -17.83
CA PHE A 37 8.98 -2.69 -18.83
C PHE A 37 10.41 -2.57 -18.25
N MET A 38 10.54 -2.04 -17.02
CA MET A 38 11.84 -1.69 -16.45
C MET A 38 12.31 -2.64 -15.35
N ILE A 39 11.40 -3.41 -14.72
CA ILE A 39 11.74 -4.26 -13.58
C ILE A 39 11.67 -5.73 -13.99
N ASP A 40 12.82 -6.41 -13.92
CA ASP A 40 12.89 -7.83 -14.19
C ASP A 40 12.07 -8.66 -13.18
N PRO A 41 11.40 -9.73 -13.62
CA PRO A 41 10.70 -10.63 -12.72
C PRO A 41 11.70 -11.40 -11.86
N LEU A 42 11.42 -11.50 -10.56
CA LEU A 42 12.20 -12.30 -9.61
C LEU A 42 11.35 -13.45 -9.08
N TYR A 43 11.99 -14.59 -8.94
CA TYR A 43 11.42 -15.81 -8.42
C TYR A 43 12.08 -16.16 -7.10
N LYS A 44 11.31 -16.67 -6.16
CA LYS A 44 11.80 -17.14 -4.87
C LYS A 44 11.56 -18.62 -4.73
N SER A 45 12.60 -19.33 -4.35
CA SER A 45 12.53 -20.73 -3.96
C SER A 45 13.10 -20.88 -2.57
N SER A 46 12.50 -21.73 -1.75
CA SER A 46 12.90 -21.88 -0.35
C SER A 46 13.05 -23.35 0.05
N ALA A 47 14.03 -23.61 0.89
CA ALA A 47 14.24 -24.89 1.57
C ALA A 47 14.10 -24.70 3.09
N LEU A 48 13.53 -25.70 3.77
CA LEU A 48 13.34 -25.71 5.21
C LEU A 48 14.35 -26.65 5.86
N LEU A 49 15.03 -26.16 6.90
CA LEU A 49 16.00 -26.90 7.68
C LEU A 49 15.64 -26.87 9.16
N TYR A 50 15.76 -28.01 9.80
CA TYR A 50 15.55 -28.19 11.24
C TYR A 50 16.89 -28.34 11.96
N VAL A 51 17.04 -27.64 13.06
CA VAL A 51 18.22 -27.69 13.91
C VAL A 51 17.93 -28.55 15.12
N ASN A 52 18.66 -29.62 15.29
CA ASN A 52 18.63 -30.42 16.49
C ASN A 52 19.92 -30.24 17.30
N ASN A 53 19.79 -29.78 18.52
CA ASN A 53 20.91 -29.72 19.45
C ASN A 53 20.78 -30.83 20.51
N SER A 54 21.33 -31.99 20.21
CA SER A 54 21.25 -33.20 21.04
C SER A 54 21.95 -33.07 22.42
N LYS A 55 22.67 -31.97 22.68
CA LYS A 55 23.32 -31.76 24.01
C LYS A 55 22.33 -31.41 25.12
N ILE A 56 21.12 -31.01 24.81
CA ILE A 56 20.11 -30.57 25.76
C ILE A 56 19.34 -31.77 26.38
N THR A 57 19.35 -32.95 25.73
CA THR A 57 18.46 -34.07 26.09
C THR A 57 19.03 -35.04 27.13
N MET A 58 20.27 -34.92 27.60
CA MET A 58 20.90 -35.90 28.49
C MET A 58 20.76 -35.65 29.99
N GLY A 59 19.88 -34.76 30.44
CA GLY A 59 19.81 -34.39 31.87
C GLY A 59 18.46 -34.31 32.54
N SER A 60 17.32 -34.42 31.85
CA SER A 60 16.03 -34.26 32.53
C SER A 60 15.02 -35.36 32.15
N THR A 61 14.67 -36.17 33.13
CA THR A 61 13.50 -37.06 33.18
C THR A 61 12.21 -36.26 33.34
N GLY A 62 11.95 -35.32 32.44
CA GLY A 62 10.72 -34.53 32.46
C GLY A 62 10.60 -33.69 31.23
N VAL A 63 9.61 -34.02 30.37
CA VAL A 63 9.30 -33.26 29.13
C VAL A 63 8.62 -31.95 29.54
N SER A 64 9.39 -30.97 30.00
CA SER A 64 8.95 -29.59 30.07
C SER A 64 9.93 -28.72 29.28
N ILE A 65 9.53 -28.36 28.06
CA ILE A 65 10.27 -27.37 27.27
C ILE A 65 10.21 -26.07 28.07
N SER A 66 11.36 -25.65 28.62
CA SER A 66 11.42 -24.40 29.35
C SER A 66 11.58 -23.23 28.38
N ALA A 67 11.05 -22.05 28.73
CA ALA A 67 11.20 -20.84 27.91
C ALA A 67 12.68 -20.50 27.65
N SER A 68 13.61 -20.93 28.49
CA SER A 68 15.04 -20.75 28.30
C SER A 68 15.61 -21.67 27.21
N GLU A 69 15.08 -22.87 27.06
CA GLU A 69 15.50 -23.79 25.98
C GLU A 69 15.05 -23.28 24.62
N LEU A 70 13.82 -22.77 24.52
CA LEU A 70 13.32 -22.16 23.31
C LEU A 70 14.14 -20.91 22.88
N SER A 71 14.50 -20.05 23.83
CA SER A 71 15.33 -18.88 23.53
C SER A 71 16.76 -19.25 23.11
N THR A 72 17.29 -20.36 23.62
CA THR A 72 18.60 -20.89 23.22
C THR A 72 18.55 -21.47 21.82
N ALA A 73 17.51 -22.18 21.46
CA ALA A 73 17.31 -22.72 20.12
C ALA A 73 17.23 -21.61 19.05
N GLN A 74 16.52 -20.52 19.35
CA GLN A 74 16.46 -19.36 18.47
C GLN A 74 17.85 -18.72 18.23
N ARG A 75 18.65 -18.56 19.26
CA ARG A 75 20.04 -18.04 19.14
C ARG A 75 20.93 -18.95 18.30
N LEU A 76 20.69 -20.26 18.33
CA LEU A 76 21.42 -21.19 17.47
C LEU A 76 21.03 -21.01 16.01
N VAL A 77 19.76 -20.86 15.70
CA VAL A 77 19.30 -20.56 14.34
C VAL A 77 19.92 -19.27 13.82
N ASP A 78 19.94 -18.19 14.62
CA ASP A 78 20.61 -16.94 14.24
C ASP A 78 22.11 -17.15 13.94
N THR A 79 22.77 -17.99 14.75
CA THR A 79 24.18 -18.33 14.52
C THR A 79 24.37 -19.09 13.20
N TYR A 80 23.47 -20.03 12.89
CA TYR A 80 23.56 -20.80 11.64
C TYR A 80 23.27 -19.97 10.40
N ILE A 81 22.41 -18.97 10.51
CA ILE A 81 22.18 -17.97 9.45
C ILE A 81 23.46 -17.14 9.20
N VAL A 82 24.20 -16.81 10.26
CA VAL A 82 25.50 -16.12 10.11
C VAL A 82 26.53 -17.04 9.45
N ILE A 83 26.60 -18.32 9.85
CA ILE A 83 27.48 -19.33 9.25
C ILE A 83 27.13 -19.53 7.76
N LEU A 84 25.88 -19.67 7.41
CA LEU A 84 25.39 -19.79 6.02
C LEU A 84 25.91 -18.64 5.16
N LYS A 85 25.85 -17.40 5.65
CA LYS A 85 26.30 -16.21 4.90
C LYS A 85 27.81 -15.98 4.92
N SER A 86 28.57 -16.90 5.53
CA SER A 86 30.03 -16.82 5.53
C SER A 86 30.60 -17.13 4.15
N ARG A 87 31.80 -16.55 3.88
CA ARG A 87 32.48 -16.75 2.60
C ARG A 87 32.85 -18.22 2.34
N ASN A 88 33.21 -18.94 3.40
CA ASN A 88 33.58 -20.35 3.31
C ASN A 88 32.44 -21.21 2.81
N VAL A 89 31.26 -21.11 3.47
CA VAL A 89 30.07 -21.87 3.11
C VAL A 89 29.57 -21.52 1.71
N LEU A 90 29.49 -20.22 1.39
CA LEU A 90 28.99 -19.80 0.08
C LEU A 90 29.92 -20.15 -1.08
N ASN A 91 31.24 -20.18 -0.85
CA ASN A 91 32.19 -20.66 -1.88
C ASN A 91 31.98 -22.17 -2.12
N ASP A 92 31.77 -22.96 -1.07
CA ASP A 92 31.51 -24.40 -1.25
C ASP A 92 30.15 -24.64 -1.96
N VAL A 93 29.15 -23.79 -1.72
CA VAL A 93 27.88 -23.82 -2.47
C VAL A 93 28.11 -23.47 -3.94
N ILE A 94 28.95 -22.50 -4.26
CA ILE A 94 29.31 -22.12 -5.63
C ILE A 94 30.00 -23.29 -6.33
N GLU A 95 30.98 -23.92 -5.67
CA GLU A 95 31.72 -25.03 -6.22
C GLU A 95 30.86 -26.28 -6.42
N LYS A 96 30.11 -26.70 -5.40
CA LYS A 96 29.24 -27.89 -5.47
C LYS A 96 28.06 -27.72 -6.43
N GLY A 97 27.50 -26.49 -6.51
CA GLY A 97 26.40 -26.15 -7.41
C GLY A 97 26.86 -25.79 -8.83
N GLU A 98 28.18 -25.81 -9.11
CA GLU A 98 28.75 -25.41 -10.41
C GLU A 98 28.23 -24.03 -10.88
N LEU A 99 28.09 -23.08 -9.92
CA LEU A 99 27.46 -21.79 -10.16
C LEU A 99 28.46 -20.80 -10.76
N ASP A 100 28.11 -20.16 -11.87
CA ASP A 100 28.87 -19.04 -12.42
C ASP A 100 28.49 -17.72 -11.75
N LEU A 101 28.70 -17.65 -10.43
CA LEU A 101 28.35 -16.52 -9.59
C LEU A 101 29.51 -16.13 -8.68
N SER A 102 29.65 -14.82 -8.41
CA SER A 102 30.56 -14.36 -7.36
C SER A 102 29.93 -14.56 -5.97
N TYR A 103 30.77 -14.65 -4.94
CA TYR A 103 30.33 -14.69 -3.55
C TYR A 103 29.36 -13.56 -3.21
N GLU A 104 29.66 -12.33 -3.61
CA GLU A 104 28.85 -11.16 -3.33
C GLU A 104 27.48 -11.24 -3.99
N SER A 105 27.41 -11.74 -5.23
CA SER A 105 26.17 -11.96 -5.97
C SER A 105 25.30 -13.02 -5.27
N LEU A 106 25.89 -14.18 -4.94
CA LEU A 106 25.18 -15.26 -4.27
C LEU A 106 24.66 -14.81 -2.89
N ARG A 107 25.49 -14.12 -2.12
CA ARG A 107 25.11 -13.57 -0.82
C ARG A 107 23.93 -12.60 -0.89
N GLY A 108 23.86 -11.79 -1.96
CA GLY A 108 22.75 -10.86 -2.21
C GLY A 108 21.45 -11.56 -2.59
N MET A 109 21.52 -12.78 -3.15
CA MET A 109 20.37 -13.58 -3.55
C MET A 109 19.75 -14.38 -2.39
N ILE A 110 20.50 -14.58 -1.28
CA ILE A 110 20.10 -15.46 -0.16
C ILE A 110 19.57 -14.64 1.00
N SER A 111 18.39 -15.00 1.48
CA SER A 111 17.86 -14.61 2.78
C SER A 111 17.55 -15.86 3.59
N ALA A 112 17.69 -15.78 4.91
CA ALA A 112 17.32 -16.87 5.80
C ALA A 112 16.72 -16.29 7.08
N GLU A 113 15.70 -16.95 7.60
CA GLU A 113 14.98 -16.52 8.81
C GLU A 113 14.40 -17.72 9.56
N ALA A 114 14.22 -17.57 10.87
CA ALA A 114 13.59 -18.58 11.70
C ALA A 114 12.08 -18.60 11.45
N VAL A 115 11.51 -19.78 11.27
CA VAL A 115 10.07 -19.95 11.07
C VAL A 115 9.35 -19.92 12.41
N ASN A 116 8.49 -18.94 12.62
CA ASN A 116 7.65 -18.81 13.82
C ASN A 116 8.42 -18.90 15.15
N SER A 117 9.67 -18.45 15.18
CA SER A 117 10.54 -18.56 16.36
C SER A 117 10.75 -20.00 16.84
N THR A 118 10.77 -20.95 15.92
CA THR A 118 11.06 -22.37 16.18
C THR A 118 12.51 -22.74 15.89
N GLU A 119 12.86 -24.00 16.03
CA GLU A 119 14.15 -24.59 15.63
C GLU A 119 14.25 -24.85 14.11
N VAL A 120 13.20 -24.46 13.38
CA VAL A 120 13.18 -24.53 11.91
C VAL A 120 13.54 -23.17 11.33
N PHE A 121 14.41 -23.15 10.35
CA PHE A 121 14.69 -21.95 9.58
C PHE A 121 14.49 -22.21 8.09
N GLU A 122 14.05 -21.17 7.42
CA GLU A 122 13.83 -21.14 5.98
C GLU A 122 15.00 -20.43 5.30
N VAL A 123 15.56 -21.06 4.29
CA VAL A 123 16.54 -20.45 3.39
C VAL A 123 15.83 -20.13 2.09
N VAL A 124 15.73 -18.83 1.78
CA VAL A 124 15.06 -18.34 0.58
C VAL A 124 16.09 -17.81 -0.40
N VAL A 125 16.07 -18.30 -1.62
CA VAL A 125 16.89 -17.82 -2.73
C VAL A 125 16.03 -17.06 -3.72
N THR A 126 16.50 -15.88 -4.10
CA THR A 126 15.81 -15.00 -5.06
C THR A 126 16.65 -14.88 -6.31
N SER A 127 16.14 -15.30 -7.47
CA SER A 127 16.83 -15.23 -8.77
C SER A 127 15.85 -14.76 -9.88
N LYS A 128 16.42 -14.34 -11.02
CA LYS A 128 15.68 -14.06 -12.26
C LYS A 128 15.22 -15.35 -12.94
N ASP A 129 15.94 -16.44 -12.74
CA ASP A 129 15.61 -17.77 -13.25
C ASP A 129 15.04 -18.65 -12.13
N PRO A 130 13.80 -19.17 -12.29
CA PRO A 130 13.18 -20.02 -11.29
C PRO A 130 13.93 -21.36 -11.08
N GLY A 131 14.54 -21.92 -12.13
CA GLY A 131 15.35 -23.13 -12.01
C GLY A 131 16.65 -22.90 -11.25
N GLN A 132 17.31 -21.76 -11.49
CA GLN A 132 18.50 -21.36 -10.73
C GLN A 132 18.17 -21.13 -9.26
N ALA A 133 17.03 -20.49 -8.93
CA ALA A 133 16.62 -20.26 -7.55
C ALA A 133 16.43 -21.59 -6.78
N GLU A 134 15.77 -22.54 -7.39
CA GLU A 134 15.54 -23.88 -6.83
C GLU A 134 16.89 -24.64 -6.66
N HIS A 135 17.74 -24.65 -7.70
CA HIS A 135 19.01 -25.36 -7.67
C HIS A 135 19.93 -24.82 -6.57
N ILE A 136 20.08 -23.49 -6.46
CA ILE A 136 20.88 -22.86 -5.40
C ILE A 136 20.31 -23.21 -4.01
N ALA A 137 18.99 -23.12 -3.81
CA ALA A 137 18.39 -23.39 -2.51
C ALA A 137 18.60 -24.85 -2.08
N ASN A 138 18.50 -25.81 -3.01
CA ASN A 138 18.77 -27.23 -2.74
C ASN A 138 20.25 -27.50 -2.50
N THR A 139 21.15 -26.90 -3.25
CA THR A 139 22.59 -26.99 -3.01
C THR A 139 22.98 -26.47 -1.62
N ILE A 140 22.37 -25.35 -1.19
CA ILE A 140 22.56 -24.83 0.19
C ILE A 140 22.07 -25.84 1.22
N ALA A 141 20.86 -26.40 1.01
CA ALA A 141 20.28 -27.38 1.92
C ALA A 141 21.15 -28.62 2.09
N GLU A 142 21.88 -29.01 1.05
CA GLU A 142 22.82 -30.15 1.09
C GLU A 142 24.18 -29.80 1.71
N VAL A 143 24.74 -28.60 1.44
CA VAL A 143 26.05 -28.20 1.92
C VAL A 143 26.02 -27.77 3.40
N LEU A 144 24.98 -27.05 3.79
CA LEU A 144 24.91 -26.38 5.07
C LEU A 144 24.94 -27.33 6.30
N PRO A 145 24.25 -28.49 6.30
CA PRO A 145 24.30 -29.44 7.43
C PRO A 145 25.71 -29.92 7.74
N GLU A 146 26.47 -30.30 6.72
CA GLU A 146 27.84 -30.77 6.85
C GLU A 146 28.74 -29.66 7.46
N LYS A 147 28.65 -28.45 6.92
CA LYS A 147 29.44 -27.30 7.41
C LYS A 147 29.10 -26.87 8.82
N ILE A 148 27.83 -26.93 9.19
CA ILE A 148 27.42 -26.60 10.57
C ILE A 148 27.97 -27.65 11.53
N THR A 149 27.90 -28.94 11.19
CA THR A 149 28.44 -30.02 12.02
C THR A 149 29.94 -29.90 12.23
N ASP A 150 30.68 -29.49 11.20
CA ASP A 150 32.12 -29.28 11.25
C ASP A 150 32.51 -28.09 12.14
N ILE A 151 31.73 -27.02 12.12
CA ILE A 151 32.02 -25.76 12.85
C ILE A 151 31.51 -25.83 14.30
N VAL A 152 30.32 -26.38 14.50
CA VAL A 152 29.61 -26.43 15.79
C VAL A 152 29.48 -27.87 16.28
N ALA A 153 30.45 -28.32 17.07
CA ALA A 153 30.46 -29.68 17.55
C ALA A 153 29.18 -30.07 18.35
N GLY A 154 28.50 -31.11 17.87
CA GLY A 154 27.30 -31.67 18.48
C GLY A 154 25.98 -31.02 18.00
N SER A 155 26.00 -30.23 16.93
CA SER A 155 24.80 -29.82 16.20
C SER A 155 24.49 -30.86 15.10
N ASP A 156 23.20 -31.07 14.88
CA ASP A 156 22.66 -31.88 13.80
C ASP A 156 21.63 -31.02 13.06
N VAL A 157 21.83 -30.79 11.76
CA VAL A 157 20.89 -30.05 10.92
C VAL A 157 20.31 -31.01 9.90
N ARG A 158 18.99 -31.02 9.80
CA ARG A 158 18.25 -31.91 8.87
C ARG A 158 17.42 -31.11 7.90
N ILE A 159 17.37 -31.57 6.68
CA ILE A 159 16.49 -31.02 5.67
C ILE A 159 15.06 -31.48 5.98
N VAL A 160 14.17 -30.53 6.15
CA VAL A 160 12.73 -30.77 6.38
C VAL A 160 12.02 -30.80 5.04
N ASP A 161 12.31 -29.82 4.17
CA ASP A 161 11.70 -29.72 2.86
C ASP A 161 12.71 -29.15 1.84
N TYR A 162 12.70 -29.73 0.66
CA TYR A 162 13.51 -29.28 -0.45
C TYR A 162 12.82 -28.15 -1.19
N ALA A 163 13.64 -27.25 -1.74
CA ALA A 163 13.15 -26.20 -2.59
C ALA A 163 12.52 -26.76 -3.87
N VAL A 164 11.46 -26.11 -4.32
CA VAL A 164 10.75 -26.46 -5.56
C VAL A 164 10.78 -25.29 -6.53
N ILE A 165 10.67 -25.59 -7.83
CA ILE A 165 10.62 -24.56 -8.87
C ILE A 165 9.36 -23.71 -8.66
N PRO A 166 9.51 -22.37 -8.41
CA PRO A 166 8.38 -21.51 -8.17
C PRO A 166 7.52 -21.35 -9.43
N ARG A 167 6.21 -21.57 -9.29
CA ARG A 167 5.25 -21.46 -10.41
C ARG A 167 4.90 -20.01 -10.75
N GLY A 168 5.19 -19.09 -9.88
CA GLY A 168 4.85 -17.68 -10.05
C GLY A 168 5.99 -16.74 -9.62
N ARG A 169 6.02 -15.55 -10.22
CA ARG A 169 6.97 -14.51 -9.83
C ARG A 169 6.63 -13.96 -8.44
N SER A 170 7.65 -13.68 -7.65
CA SER A 170 7.53 -13.08 -6.33
C SER A 170 7.60 -11.54 -6.38
N SER A 171 8.29 -10.99 -7.38
CA SER A 171 8.48 -9.55 -7.58
C SER A 171 8.54 -9.27 -9.10
N PRO A 172 8.15 -8.07 -9.55
CA PRO A 172 7.49 -6.99 -8.82
C PRO A 172 6.01 -7.24 -8.55
N ASN A 173 5.49 -6.63 -7.48
CA ASN A 173 4.05 -6.65 -7.21
C ASN A 173 3.38 -5.49 -7.97
N TYR A 174 2.84 -5.77 -9.15
CA TYR A 174 2.21 -4.78 -10.02
C TYR A 174 1.07 -4.01 -9.37
N THR A 175 0.22 -4.72 -8.60
CA THR A 175 -0.92 -4.10 -7.91
C THR A 175 -0.45 -3.06 -6.90
N ARG A 176 0.55 -3.41 -6.07
CA ARG A 176 1.10 -2.49 -5.08
C ARG A 176 1.73 -1.25 -5.72
N ASN A 177 2.50 -1.46 -6.79
CA ASN A 177 3.16 -0.34 -7.49
C ASN A 177 2.16 0.55 -8.21
N ALA A 178 1.12 -0.01 -8.83
CA ALA A 178 0.03 0.76 -9.45
C ALA A 178 -0.76 1.56 -8.39
N MET A 179 -1.06 0.97 -7.22
CA MET A 179 -1.73 1.68 -6.13
C MET A 179 -0.89 2.84 -5.60
N MET A 180 0.43 2.63 -5.44
CA MET A 180 1.34 3.72 -5.04
C MET A 180 1.39 4.83 -6.08
N GLY A 181 1.42 4.49 -7.38
CA GLY A 181 1.34 5.47 -8.46
C GLY A 181 0.03 6.25 -8.47
N ALA A 182 -1.11 5.56 -8.25
CA ALA A 182 -2.42 6.20 -8.12
C ALA A 182 -2.47 7.19 -6.94
N LEU A 183 -1.98 6.77 -5.78
CA LEU A 183 -1.95 7.60 -4.58
C LEU A 183 -1.07 8.84 -4.77
N LEU A 184 0.13 8.68 -5.31
CA LEU A 184 1.01 9.80 -5.62
C LEU A 184 0.37 10.77 -6.62
N GLY A 185 -0.26 10.26 -7.68
CA GLY A 185 -0.98 11.06 -8.66
C GLY A 185 -2.13 11.85 -8.03
N ALA A 186 -2.92 11.21 -7.16
CA ALA A 186 -4.01 11.86 -6.45
C ALA A 186 -3.53 12.98 -5.52
N VAL A 187 -2.47 12.72 -4.73
CA VAL A 187 -1.89 13.70 -3.82
C VAL A 187 -1.31 14.91 -4.57
N LEU A 188 -0.58 14.67 -5.65
CA LEU A 188 -0.04 15.75 -6.49
C LEU A 188 -1.16 16.58 -7.12
N CYS A 189 -2.19 15.94 -7.66
CA CYS A 189 -3.34 16.65 -8.21
C CYS A 189 -4.07 17.48 -7.13
N ALA A 190 -4.31 16.91 -5.97
CA ALA A 190 -4.93 17.63 -4.85
C ALA A 190 -4.08 18.83 -4.41
N ALA A 191 -2.76 18.67 -4.31
CA ALA A 191 -1.86 19.77 -3.96
C ALA A 191 -1.90 20.92 -4.98
N VAL A 192 -1.94 20.59 -6.28
CA VAL A 192 -2.08 21.59 -7.35
C VAL A 192 -3.44 22.29 -7.27
N LEU A 193 -4.53 21.55 -7.01
CA LEU A 193 -5.87 22.13 -6.86
C LEU A 193 -5.96 23.07 -5.64
N VAL A 194 -5.33 22.69 -4.52
CA VAL A 194 -5.22 23.54 -3.32
C VAL A 194 -4.42 24.80 -3.65
N LEU A 195 -3.30 24.68 -4.35
CA LEU A 195 -2.49 25.83 -4.74
C LEU A 195 -3.29 26.78 -5.65
N ILE A 196 -4.03 26.24 -6.63
CA ILE A 196 -4.91 27.04 -7.50
C ILE A 196 -5.99 27.74 -6.66
N TYR A 197 -6.58 27.04 -5.68
CA TYR A 197 -7.60 27.61 -4.78
C TYR A 197 -7.04 28.75 -3.94
N LEU A 198 -5.84 28.61 -3.40
CA LEU A 198 -5.18 29.65 -2.60
C LEU A 198 -4.73 30.87 -3.42
N LEU A 199 -4.47 30.68 -4.72
CA LEU A 199 -4.10 31.78 -5.64
C LEU A 199 -5.30 32.41 -6.35
N ASP A 200 -6.52 31.89 -6.11
CA ASP A 200 -7.74 32.41 -6.73
C ASP A 200 -8.33 33.53 -5.88
N ASP A 201 -7.99 34.77 -6.21
CA ASP A 201 -8.43 36.00 -5.53
C ASP A 201 -9.88 36.40 -5.89
N LYS A 202 -10.65 35.54 -6.56
CA LYS A 202 -12.02 35.85 -6.96
C LYS A 202 -12.99 35.75 -5.80
N ILE A 203 -13.85 36.75 -5.71
CA ILE A 203 -14.96 36.79 -4.74
C ILE A 203 -16.02 35.78 -5.21
N HIS A 204 -16.19 34.67 -4.47
CA HIS A 204 -17.06 33.57 -4.84
C HIS A 204 -18.40 33.56 -4.07
N SER A 205 -18.56 34.36 -3.01
CA SER A 205 -19.79 34.42 -2.23
C SER A 205 -20.14 35.83 -1.73
N GLU A 206 -21.42 36.11 -1.62
CA GLU A 206 -21.96 37.35 -1.04
C GLU A 206 -21.60 37.49 0.45
N GLU A 207 -21.53 36.32 1.14
CA GLU A 207 -21.15 36.25 2.55
C GLU A 207 -19.72 36.75 2.78
N TYR A 208 -18.81 36.51 1.87
CA TYR A 208 -17.44 37.01 1.94
C TYR A 208 -17.39 38.52 1.90
N LEU A 209 -18.21 39.16 1.05
CA LEU A 209 -18.31 40.62 0.96
C LEU A 209 -18.88 41.24 2.24
N THR A 210 -19.92 40.64 2.81
CA THR A 210 -20.56 41.16 4.03
C THR A 210 -19.71 40.97 5.28
N GLN A 211 -18.88 39.91 5.35
CA GLN A 211 -17.96 39.67 6.46
C GLN A 211 -16.68 40.48 6.37
N THR A 212 -16.10 40.61 5.18
CA THR A 212 -14.81 41.30 4.98
C THR A 212 -14.98 42.81 4.88
N TYR A 213 -16.08 43.27 4.32
CA TYR A 213 -16.39 44.70 4.11
C TYR A 213 -17.70 45.08 4.80
N ALA A 214 -17.82 44.79 6.09
CA ALA A 214 -19.02 45.06 6.90
C ALA A 214 -19.44 46.54 6.92
N GLU A 215 -18.54 47.45 6.59
CA GLU A 215 -18.79 48.91 6.52
C GLU A 215 -19.42 49.33 5.17
N ILE A 216 -19.46 48.48 4.15
CA ILE A 216 -20.00 48.81 2.84
C ILE A 216 -21.36 48.11 2.67
N PRO A 217 -22.48 48.89 2.63
CA PRO A 217 -23.79 48.30 2.44
C PRO A 217 -23.93 47.67 1.03
N LEU A 218 -24.33 46.40 0.97
CA LEU A 218 -24.62 45.72 -0.27
C LEU A 218 -25.97 46.24 -0.79
N LEU A 219 -25.93 47.02 -1.86
CA LEU A 219 -27.12 47.73 -2.35
C LEU A 219 -28.06 46.87 -3.17
N SER A 220 -27.52 45.94 -3.94
CA SER A 220 -28.32 45.01 -4.79
C SER A 220 -27.44 43.90 -5.32
N VAL A 221 -28.03 42.71 -5.46
CA VAL A 221 -27.43 41.56 -6.12
C VAL A 221 -28.16 41.37 -7.45
N ILE A 222 -27.46 41.42 -8.57
CA ILE A 222 -28.03 41.16 -9.89
C ILE A 222 -27.80 39.69 -10.17
N PRO A 223 -28.85 38.84 -10.18
CA PRO A 223 -28.68 37.43 -10.55
C PRO A 223 -28.24 37.32 -12.00
N ASP A 224 -27.31 36.42 -12.28
CA ASP A 224 -26.89 36.10 -13.63
C ASP A 224 -28.08 35.49 -14.38
N MET A 225 -28.61 36.24 -15.32
CA MET A 225 -29.66 35.77 -16.22
C MET A 225 -28.98 35.09 -17.40
N ASP A 226 -28.66 33.80 -17.28
CA ASP A 226 -28.21 32.99 -18.41
C ASP A 226 -29.40 32.84 -19.39
N PRO A 227 -29.36 33.45 -20.58
CA PRO A 227 -30.46 33.42 -21.55
C PRO A 227 -30.58 32.07 -22.28
N GLU A 228 -29.63 31.17 -22.12
CA GLU A 228 -29.65 29.87 -22.75
C GLU A 228 -29.90 28.74 -21.70
N GLY A 229 -31.19 28.48 -21.51
CA GLY A 229 -31.64 27.33 -20.69
C GLY A 229 -31.13 25.99 -21.24
N HIS A 230 -29.94 25.57 -20.85
CA HIS A 230 -29.50 24.21 -21.06
C HIS A 230 -30.24 23.28 -20.10
N ARG A 231 -31.16 22.53 -20.67
CA ARG A 231 -31.84 21.37 -20.05
C ARG A 231 -30.81 20.41 -19.48
N GLY A 232 -30.80 20.26 -18.17
CA GLY A 232 -30.17 19.12 -17.52
C GLY A 232 -29.09 19.49 -16.49
N GLY A 233 -29.51 19.84 -15.27
CA GLY A 233 -28.62 19.96 -14.14
C GLY A 233 -29.45 20.12 -12.87
N TYR A 234 -29.23 19.25 -11.93
CA TYR A 234 -29.88 19.24 -10.62
C TYR A 234 -29.71 20.58 -9.91
N GLY A 235 -30.71 21.44 -10.03
CA GLY A 235 -30.76 22.71 -9.34
C GLY A 235 -31.26 22.50 -7.91
N TYR A 236 -30.41 22.71 -6.91
CA TYR A 236 -30.86 22.96 -5.55
C TYR A 236 -31.42 24.38 -5.51
N GLY A 237 -32.71 24.51 -5.82
CA GLY A 237 -33.45 25.76 -5.66
C GLY A 237 -33.71 26.02 -4.17
N TYR A 238 -33.01 26.94 -3.56
CA TYR A 238 -33.44 27.56 -2.31
C TYR A 238 -34.60 28.48 -2.62
N GLY A 239 -35.83 27.93 -2.52
CA GLY A 239 -37.06 28.72 -2.61
C GLY A 239 -37.19 29.59 -1.37
N TYR A 240 -36.91 30.87 -1.49
CA TYR A 240 -37.38 31.89 -0.58
C TYR A 240 -38.89 32.01 -0.72
N ARG A 241 -39.58 31.41 0.24
CA ARG A 241 -41.02 31.53 0.41
C ARG A 241 -41.28 32.91 1.00
N SER A 242 -41.46 33.93 0.14
CA SER A 242 -41.91 35.25 0.56
C SER A 242 -43.35 35.13 1.04
N ARG A 243 -43.54 35.26 2.34
CA ARG A 243 -44.78 35.25 3.08
C ARG A 243 -45.40 36.64 3.10
N TYR A 244 -45.86 37.14 1.96
CA TYR A 244 -46.77 38.28 1.88
C TYR A 244 -47.84 37.96 0.84
N GLY A 245 -48.81 37.17 1.25
CA GLY A 245 -50.09 37.02 0.56
C GLY A 245 -51.01 38.13 0.98
N TYR A 246 -51.22 39.10 0.14
CA TYR A 246 -52.34 40.03 0.27
C TYR A 246 -53.62 39.25 -0.05
N GLN A 247 -54.47 39.10 0.97
CA GLN A 247 -55.77 38.45 0.90
C GLN A 247 -56.76 39.45 0.34
N TYR A 248 -57.05 39.44 -0.96
CA TYR A 248 -58.19 40.14 -1.54
C TYR A 248 -59.43 39.35 -1.25
N HIS A 249 -60.28 39.89 -0.40
CA HIS A 249 -61.68 39.44 -0.22
C HIS A 249 -62.47 39.87 -1.45
N ALA A 250 -62.79 38.96 -2.33
CA ALA A 250 -63.82 39.13 -3.34
C ALA A 250 -65.17 38.84 -2.68
N TYR A 251 -65.99 39.89 -2.53
CA TYR A 251 -67.39 39.77 -2.23
C TYR A 251 -68.06 39.02 -3.37
N GLN A 252 -68.59 37.82 -3.09
CA GLN A 252 -69.47 37.15 -4.00
C GLN A 252 -70.92 37.44 -3.54
N LYS A 253 -71.64 38.15 -4.42
CA LYS A 253 -73.02 38.45 -4.39
C LYS A 253 -73.90 37.17 -4.39
N THR A 254 -74.69 37.01 -3.39
CA THR A 254 -75.82 36.12 -3.37
C THR A 254 -76.91 36.72 -4.24
N ASP A 255 -77.31 36.04 -5.29
CA ASP A 255 -78.62 36.22 -5.95
C ASP A 255 -79.35 34.90 -5.93
N GLU A 256 -80.53 35.02 -5.30
CA GLU A 256 -81.65 34.11 -5.29
C GLU A 256 -82.05 33.58 -6.65
N LYS A 257 -82.42 32.36 -6.74
CA LYS A 257 -83.67 31.96 -7.42
C LYS A 257 -84.15 30.59 -6.97
N GLU A 258 -85.19 30.66 -6.27
CA GLU A 258 -86.30 29.80 -6.18
C GLU A 258 -86.74 29.07 -7.46
N GLU A 259 -87.45 27.93 -7.23
CA GLU A 259 -88.46 27.24 -8.06
C GLU A 259 -87.92 26.29 -9.16
N ARG A 260 -88.01 25.02 -9.01
CA ARG A 260 -89.16 24.10 -9.10
C ARG A 260 -88.72 22.67 -8.84
#